data_7177562d2eefae046298ba706b74038c
#
_entry.id   7177562d2eefae046298ba706b74038c
#
_cell.length_a   1.000
_cell.length_b   1.000
_cell.length_c   1.000
_cell.angle_alpha   90.00
_cell.angle_beta   90.00
_cell.angle_gamma   90.00
#
_symmetry.space_group_name_H-M   'P 1'
#
loop_
_entity.id
_entity.type
_entity.pdbx_description
1 polymer ?
#
loop_
_entity_poly.entity_id
_entity_poly.type
_entity_poly.pdbx_seq_one_letter_code
_entity_poly.pdbx_strand_id
1 'polypeptide(L)'
;MSLAIQGSPEWHAARAGKIKASVCAALEGKHPYMKPSDLVRQEVRALAGAESEFKMVPAVAHGQMMEDHARIFLEGLQGYTVEETGLVVHPKYDFIAASPDGLVGLDGCVEIKCPFPQYTKTPYSIFDKKRSMYLMQVYMQMEVLDADWCDFICYLAHNETAEPQYKLERVHRKEDFLTEPLSRKYLPQPEKGTISRLDLYRCWHNWIQEQHRDEVTRSDHVKTIEADAPEIIKTDEELNRLTAMQNRIADIKSRISDDLQTLDVLGKTSESLKKDIAERYKGSVSNGKTTVKVIMKNPPIDYRKAFEFLGGEDEVLNKDESLDSFRRSTGAMQVQIQHGDV
;
A
#
# COMPACT_ATOMS: atom_id res chain seq x y z
N MET A 1 -17.19 6.28 -27.80
CA MET A 1 -17.81 6.11 -26.46
C MET A 1 -17.10 7.07 -25.53
N SER A 2 -17.82 7.89 -24.76
CA SER A 2 -17.19 8.75 -23.75
C SER A 2 -16.56 7.87 -22.69
N LEU A 3 -15.26 7.96 -22.51
CA LEU A 3 -14.55 7.25 -21.45
C LEU A 3 -14.99 7.85 -20.10
N ALA A 4 -15.29 7.00 -19.14
CA ALA A 4 -15.65 7.45 -17.79
C ALA A 4 -14.46 8.18 -17.16
N ILE A 5 -14.70 9.38 -16.64
CA ILE A 5 -13.67 10.23 -16.03
C ILE A 5 -13.09 9.50 -14.82
N GLN A 6 -11.76 9.45 -14.69
CA GLN A 6 -11.07 8.81 -13.61
C GLN A 6 -11.57 9.32 -12.24
N GLY A 7 -11.88 8.38 -11.33
CA GLY A 7 -12.44 8.69 -10.01
C GLY A 7 -13.95 8.88 -9.95
N SER A 8 -14.66 8.93 -11.10
CA SER A 8 -16.13 9.02 -11.10
C SER A 8 -16.80 7.70 -10.66
N PRO A 9 -18.07 7.74 -10.18
CA PRO A 9 -18.82 6.51 -9.87
C PRO A 9 -18.90 5.55 -11.06
N GLU A 10 -19.07 6.06 -12.27
CA GLU A 10 -19.13 5.31 -13.51
C GLU A 10 -17.78 4.62 -13.80
N TRP A 11 -16.68 5.30 -13.55
CA TRP A 11 -15.34 4.73 -13.67
C TRP A 11 -15.11 3.61 -12.66
N HIS A 12 -15.53 3.79 -11.41
CA HIS A 12 -15.47 2.74 -10.38
C HIS A 12 -16.30 1.52 -10.77
N ALA A 13 -17.54 1.72 -11.25
CA ALA A 13 -18.41 0.65 -11.71
C ALA A 13 -17.83 -0.11 -12.92
N ALA A 14 -17.29 0.61 -13.90
CA ALA A 14 -16.69 0.01 -15.10
C ALA A 14 -15.43 -0.82 -14.79
N ARG A 15 -14.75 -0.54 -13.69
CA ARG A 15 -13.54 -1.26 -13.22
C ARG A 15 -13.85 -2.52 -12.41
N ALA A 16 -15.05 -2.60 -11.83
CA ALA A 16 -15.40 -3.68 -10.91
C ALA A 16 -15.23 -5.06 -11.57
N GLY A 17 -14.57 -5.97 -10.88
CA GLY A 17 -14.32 -7.34 -11.34
C GLY A 17 -13.30 -7.50 -12.45
N LYS A 18 -12.66 -6.42 -12.93
CA LYS A 18 -11.62 -6.50 -13.96
C LYS A 18 -10.23 -6.63 -13.35
N ILE A 19 -9.33 -7.29 -14.08
CA ILE A 19 -7.90 -7.30 -13.77
C ILE A 19 -7.29 -5.99 -14.29
N LYS A 20 -6.96 -5.09 -13.38
CA LYS A 20 -6.45 -3.76 -13.69
C LYS A 20 -4.93 -3.72 -13.70
N ALA A 21 -4.34 -2.93 -14.58
CA ALA A 21 -2.90 -2.76 -14.70
C ALA A 21 -2.23 -2.40 -13.35
N SER A 22 -2.85 -1.51 -12.57
CA SER A 22 -2.30 -1.05 -11.28
C SER A 22 -2.19 -2.12 -10.20
N VAL A 23 -2.91 -3.23 -10.32
CA VAL A 23 -2.96 -4.29 -9.30
C VAL A 23 -2.60 -5.68 -9.83
N CYS A 24 -2.32 -5.83 -11.13
CA CYS A 24 -2.02 -7.13 -11.75
C CYS A 24 -0.84 -7.86 -11.06
N ALA A 25 0.15 -7.11 -10.58
CA ALA A 25 1.29 -7.65 -9.85
C ALA A 25 0.89 -8.40 -8.56
N ALA A 26 -0.25 -8.07 -7.95
CA ALA A 26 -0.74 -8.75 -6.75
C ALA A 26 -1.06 -10.22 -7.04
N LEU A 27 -1.61 -10.52 -8.23
CA LEU A 27 -1.96 -11.88 -8.64
C LEU A 27 -0.75 -12.79 -8.85
N GLU A 28 0.43 -12.20 -9.06
CA GLU A 28 1.71 -12.90 -9.18
C GLU A 28 2.53 -12.84 -7.87
N GLY A 29 1.94 -12.35 -6.76
CA GLY A 29 2.64 -12.21 -5.50
C GLY A 29 3.82 -11.22 -5.53
N LYS A 30 3.82 -10.30 -6.49
CA LYS A 30 4.87 -9.29 -6.69
C LYS A 30 4.48 -7.90 -6.16
N HIS A 31 3.27 -7.74 -5.63
CA HIS A 31 2.84 -6.45 -5.06
C HIS A 31 3.22 -6.39 -3.57
N PRO A 32 3.96 -5.35 -3.12
CA PRO A 32 4.50 -5.30 -1.74
C PRO A 32 3.44 -5.10 -0.65
N TYR A 33 2.28 -4.54 -1.01
CA TYR A 33 1.24 -4.14 -0.05
C TYR A 33 -0.10 -4.87 -0.25
N MET A 34 -0.23 -5.71 -1.26
CA MET A 34 -1.49 -6.37 -1.61
C MET A 34 -1.26 -7.83 -1.94
N LYS A 35 -1.98 -8.71 -1.26
CA LYS A 35 -2.02 -10.14 -1.57
C LYS A 35 -3.13 -10.43 -2.57
N PRO A 36 -3.08 -11.57 -3.29
CA PRO A 36 -4.19 -11.97 -4.18
C PRO A 36 -5.55 -12.02 -3.47
N SER A 37 -5.59 -12.50 -2.21
CA SER A 37 -6.82 -12.55 -1.41
C SER A 37 -7.43 -11.18 -1.10
N ASP A 38 -6.58 -10.16 -0.93
CA ASP A 38 -7.04 -8.80 -0.66
C ASP A 38 -7.66 -8.21 -1.92
N LEU A 39 -7.04 -8.45 -3.09
CA LEU A 39 -7.57 -8.04 -4.38
C LEU A 39 -8.92 -8.72 -4.67
N VAL A 40 -9.03 -10.04 -4.47
CA VAL A 40 -10.30 -10.78 -4.66
C VAL A 40 -11.40 -10.16 -3.80
N ARG A 41 -11.14 -9.92 -2.52
CA ARG A 41 -12.11 -9.30 -1.61
C ARG A 41 -12.55 -7.91 -2.08
N GLN A 42 -11.60 -7.08 -2.52
CA GLN A 42 -11.92 -5.75 -3.07
C GLN A 42 -12.80 -5.84 -4.32
N GLU A 43 -12.48 -6.76 -5.25
CA GLU A 43 -13.23 -6.89 -6.49
C GLU A 43 -14.63 -7.49 -6.29
N VAL A 44 -14.76 -8.47 -5.40
CA VAL A 44 -16.08 -9.05 -5.04
C VAL A 44 -16.97 -7.98 -4.41
N ARG A 45 -16.43 -7.15 -3.50
CA ARG A 45 -17.17 -6.03 -2.90
C ARG A 45 -17.54 -4.96 -3.93
N ALA A 46 -16.62 -4.63 -4.85
CA ALA A 46 -16.89 -3.67 -5.92
C ALA A 46 -18.01 -4.15 -6.86
N LEU A 47 -18.02 -5.46 -7.21
CA LEU A 47 -19.11 -6.08 -7.99
C LEU A 47 -20.45 -6.05 -7.26
N ALA A 48 -20.44 -6.15 -5.94
CA ALA A 48 -21.63 -6.03 -5.10
C ALA A 48 -22.09 -4.57 -4.90
N GLY A 49 -21.42 -3.59 -5.51
CA GLY A 49 -21.74 -2.17 -5.35
C GLY A 49 -21.40 -1.60 -3.97
N ALA A 50 -20.58 -2.30 -3.18
CA ALA A 50 -20.18 -1.82 -1.87
C ALA A 50 -19.20 -0.65 -1.99
N GLU A 51 -19.33 0.33 -1.09
CA GLU A 51 -18.38 1.43 -1.01
C GLU A 51 -16.95 0.92 -0.78
N SER A 52 -15.99 1.62 -1.38
CA SER A 52 -14.58 1.32 -1.20
C SER A 52 -14.16 1.53 0.26
N GLU A 53 -13.53 0.55 0.87
CA GLU A 53 -12.91 0.69 2.20
C GLU A 53 -11.59 1.50 2.15
N PHE A 54 -11.25 2.00 0.97
CA PHE A 54 -10.02 2.75 0.78
C PHE A 54 -10.08 4.06 1.57
N LYS A 55 -9.17 4.19 2.53
CA LYS A 55 -9.00 5.43 3.29
C LYS A 55 -7.97 6.32 2.60
N MET A 56 -8.35 7.57 2.36
CA MET A 56 -7.41 8.56 1.88
C MET A 56 -6.30 8.77 2.91
N VAL A 57 -5.09 8.37 2.56
CA VAL A 57 -3.89 8.60 3.39
C VAL A 57 -3.06 9.74 2.82
N PRO A 58 -2.26 10.45 3.64
CA PRO A 58 -1.48 11.62 3.19
C PRO A 58 -0.64 11.38 1.94
N ALA A 59 -0.07 10.17 1.80
CA ALA A 59 0.73 9.80 0.63
C ALA A 59 -0.08 9.73 -0.67
N VAL A 60 -1.32 9.26 -0.61
CA VAL A 60 -2.22 9.19 -1.77
C VAL A 60 -2.73 10.59 -2.12
N ALA A 61 -3.14 11.37 -1.12
CA ALA A 61 -3.58 12.75 -1.33
C ALA A 61 -2.46 13.59 -1.97
N HIS A 62 -1.21 13.43 -1.51
CA HIS A 62 -0.05 14.07 -2.10
C HIS A 62 0.16 13.63 -3.56
N GLY A 63 0.08 12.32 -3.84
CA GLY A 63 0.21 11.79 -5.19
C GLY A 63 -0.77 12.42 -6.16
N GLN A 64 -2.05 12.45 -5.80
CA GLN A 64 -3.11 13.07 -6.60
C GLN A 64 -2.91 14.58 -6.80
N MET A 65 -2.52 15.31 -5.74
CA MET A 65 -2.28 16.75 -5.82
C MET A 65 -1.11 17.09 -6.75
N MET A 66 -0.07 16.27 -6.77
CA MET A 66 1.15 16.53 -7.53
C MET A 66 1.14 15.96 -8.97
N GLU A 67 0.14 15.16 -9.32
CA GLU A 67 0.07 14.49 -10.62
C GLU A 67 0.00 15.48 -11.80
N ASP A 68 -0.86 16.50 -11.71
CA ASP A 68 -0.98 17.55 -12.73
C ASP A 68 0.33 18.35 -12.88
N HIS A 69 0.98 18.66 -11.76
CA HIS A 69 2.29 19.35 -11.80
C HIS A 69 3.35 18.50 -12.49
N ALA A 70 3.38 17.20 -12.20
CA ALA A 70 4.32 16.27 -12.82
C ALA A 70 4.03 16.11 -14.33
N ARG A 71 2.75 16.10 -14.73
CA ARG A 71 2.32 16.03 -16.14
C ARG A 71 2.78 17.27 -16.91
N ILE A 72 2.48 18.47 -16.42
CA ILE A 72 2.91 19.75 -17.04
C ILE A 72 4.44 19.81 -17.11
N PHE A 73 5.13 19.39 -16.05
CA PHE A 73 6.58 19.31 -16.03
C PHE A 73 7.12 18.37 -17.11
N LEU A 74 6.51 17.19 -17.25
CA LEU A 74 6.89 16.19 -18.24
C LEU A 74 6.68 16.68 -19.67
N GLU A 75 5.55 17.34 -19.94
CA GLU A 75 5.25 17.97 -21.25
C GLU A 75 6.31 19.02 -21.62
N GLY A 76 6.65 19.90 -20.68
CA GLY A 76 7.70 20.89 -20.88
C GLY A 76 9.08 20.29 -21.12
N LEU A 77 9.39 19.19 -20.42
CA LEU A 77 10.68 18.49 -20.52
C LEU A 77 10.83 17.73 -21.85
N GLN A 78 9.76 17.10 -22.32
CA GLN A 78 9.79 16.22 -23.50
C GLN A 78 9.31 16.90 -24.78
N GLY A 79 8.60 18.01 -24.69
CA GLY A 79 8.08 18.75 -25.85
C GLY A 79 6.90 18.07 -26.54
N TYR A 80 6.16 17.20 -25.84
CA TYR A 80 4.92 16.59 -26.32
C TYR A 80 3.76 16.96 -25.40
N THR A 81 2.53 16.71 -25.87
CA THR A 81 1.32 16.89 -25.07
C THR A 81 0.86 15.55 -24.53
N VAL A 82 0.41 15.52 -23.28
CA VAL A 82 -0.17 14.36 -22.62
C VAL A 82 -1.69 14.52 -22.57
N GLU A 83 -2.40 13.68 -23.28
CA GLU A 83 -3.86 13.65 -23.29
C GLU A 83 -4.37 12.79 -22.14
N GLU A 84 -5.20 13.36 -21.27
CA GLU A 84 -5.85 12.60 -20.21
C GLU A 84 -6.79 11.54 -20.79
N THR A 85 -6.82 10.38 -20.15
CA THR A 85 -7.72 9.30 -20.54
C THR A 85 -8.38 8.69 -19.29
N GLY A 86 -9.50 8.03 -19.53
CA GLY A 86 -10.19 7.28 -18.48
C GLY A 86 -9.80 5.82 -18.46
N LEU A 87 -10.78 4.96 -18.13
CA LEU A 87 -10.62 3.53 -18.18
C LEU A 87 -10.64 3.03 -19.62
N VAL A 88 -9.58 2.35 -20.04
CA VAL A 88 -9.51 1.63 -21.30
C VAL A 88 -9.62 0.13 -21.02
N VAL A 89 -10.56 -0.55 -21.68
CA VAL A 89 -10.71 -2.00 -21.62
C VAL A 89 -9.96 -2.61 -22.81
N HIS A 90 -9.23 -3.69 -22.55
CA HIS A 90 -8.46 -4.37 -23.59
C HIS A 90 -9.38 -4.81 -24.73
N PRO A 91 -9.06 -4.50 -26.01
CA PRO A 91 -9.96 -4.71 -27.14
C PRO A 91 -10.36 -6.17 -27.35
N LYS A 92 -9.52 -7.12 -26.95
CA LYS A 92 -9.73 -8.56 -27.10
C LYS A 92 -10.12 -9.27 -25.80
N TYR A 93 -9.77 -8.72 -24.65
CA TYR A 93 -9.96 -9.38 -23.33
C TYR A 93 -10.69 -8.43 -22.41
N ASP A 94 -12.00 -8.46 -22.38
CA ASP A 94 -12.91 -7.55 -21.68
C ASP A 94 -12.74 -7.57 -20.14
N PHE A 95 -12.07 -8.58 -19.60
CA PHE A 95 -11.74 -8.70 -18.19
C PHE A 95 -10.41 -8.01 -17.81
N ILE A 96 -9.68 -7.43 -18.76
CA ILE A 96 -8.44 -6.69 -18.56
C ILE A 96 -8.67 -5.21 -18.85
N ALA A 97 -8.16 -4.33 -17.99
CA ALA A 97 -8.31 -2.90 -18.17
C ALA A 97 -7.12 -2.11 -17.61
N ALA A 98 -6.93 -0.91 -18.13
CA ALA A 98 -5.93 0.04 -17.68
C ALA A 98 -6.49 1.46 -17.63
N SER A 99 -5.93 2.30 -16.77
CA SER A 99 -6.10 3.76 -16.76
C SER A 99 -4.70 4.34 -16.64
N PRO A 100 -4.01 4.63 -17.74
CA PRO A 100 -2.75 5.34 -17.70
C PRO A 100 -2.99 6.79 -17.27
N ASP A 101 -1.95 7.46 -16.78
CA ASP A 101 -2.04 8.86 -16.38
C ASP A 101 -2.09 9.81 -17.61
N GLY A 102 -1.87 9.27 -18.80
CA GLY A 102 -2.13 9.95 -20.07
C GLY A 102 -1.65 9.19 -21.31
N LEU A 103 -2.02 9.72 -22.47
CA LEU A 103 -1.63 9.23 -23.80
C LEU A 103 -0.73 10.25 -24.47
N VAL A 104 0.21 9.78 -25.30
CA VAL A 104 1.10 10.63 -26.09
C VAL A 104 1.07 10.16 -27.53
N GLY A 105 0.45 10.97 -28.40
CA GLY A 105 0.25 10.60 -29.79
C GLY A 105 -0.60 9.35 -29.95
N LEU A 106 -0.22 8.47 -30.88
CA LEU A 106 -0.96 7.24 -31.19
C LEU A 106 -0.36 6.00 -30.55
N ASP A 107 0.90 6.06 -30.14
CA ASP A 107 1.73 4.91 -29.79
C ASP A 107 2.41 5.00 -28.40
N GLY A 108 2.15 6.09 -27.67
CA GLY A 108 2.76 6.33 -26.37
C GLY A 108 1.76 6.50 -25.24
N CYS A 109 2.20 6.18 -24.02
CA CYS A 109 1.48 6.52 -22.79
C CYS A 109 2.45 7.01 -21.71
N VAL A 110 1.89 7.53 -20.62
CA VAL A 110 2.67 7.97 -19.47
C VAL A 110 2.13 7.34 -18.19
N GLU A 111 3.05 7.07 -17.27
CA GLU A 111 2.76 6.67 -15.89
C GLU A 111 3.53 7.59 -14.94
N ILE A 112 2.81 8.29 -14.10
CA ILE A 112 3.32 9.30 -13.17
C ILE A 112 3.30 8.75 -11.75
N LYS A 113 4.41 8.87 -11.05
CA LYS A 113 4.48 8.57 -9.62
C LYS A 113 5.01 9.78 -8.87
N CYS A 114 4.19 10.32 -7.97
CA CYS A 114 4.53 11.43 -7.09
C CYS A 114 4.61 10.92 -5.64
N PRO A 115 5.74 10.29 -5.25
CA PRO A 115 5.85 9.72 -3.91
C PRO A 115 5.88 10.81 -2.85
N PHE A 116 5.29 10.50 -1.68
CA PHE A 116 5.28 11.44 -0.57
C PHE A 116 6.69 11.70 -0.05
N PRO A 117 7.16 12.97 0.00
CA PRO A 117 8.56 13.30 0.33
C PRO A 117 8.98 12.86 1.74
N GLN A 118 8.03 12.63 2.64
CA GLN A 118 8.33 12.12 3.98
C GLN A 118 8.86 10.68 3.94
N TYR A 119 8.39 9.87 2.98
CA TYR A 119 8.75 8.46 2.87
C TYR A 119 9.78 8.17 1.79
N THR A 120 9.87 9.03 0.78
CA THR A 120 10.79 8.88 -0.35
C THR A 120 11.63 10.13 -0.48
N LYS A 121 12.94 10.01 -0.36
CA LYS A 121 13.88 11.15 -0.37
C LYS A 121 14.55 11.40 -1.72
N THR A 122 14.53 10.41 -2.60
CA THR A 122 15.10 10.49 -3.95
C THR A 122 14.20 9.79 -4.95
N PRO A 123 14.06 10.31 -6.18
CA PRO A 123 13.33 9.63 -7.24
C PRO A 123 13.90 8.24 -7.50
N TYR A 124 13.05 7.28 -7.81
CA TYR A 124 13.42 5.90 -8.04
C TYR A 124 13.23 5.48 -9.50
N SER A 125 13.97 4.45 -9.89
CA SER A 125 13.84 3.81 -11.19
C SER A 125 12.66 2.85 -11.23
N ILE A 126 11.97 2.78 -12.39
CA ILE A 126 10.98 1.73 -12.66
C ILE A 126 11.64 0.34 -12.71
N PHE A 127 12.92 0.27 -13.06
CA PHE A 127 13.69 -0.98 -13.13
C PHE A 127 14.23 -1.44 -11.77
N ASP A 128 13.97 -0.72 -10.69
CA ASP A 128 14.30 -1.19 -9.33
C ASP A 128 13.47 -2.45 -9.02
N LYS A 129 14.15 -3.54 -8.71
CA LYS A 129 13.53 -4.83 -8.38
C LYS A 129 12.48 -4.76 -7.27
N LYS A 130 12.65 -3.83 -6.31
CA LYS A 130 11.69 -3.60 -5.23
C LYS A 130 10.39 -2.95 -5.73
N ARG A 131 10.37 -2.45 -6.96
CA ARG A 131 9.26 -1.73 -7.57
C ARG A 131 8.77 -2.40 -8.86
N SER A 132 9.03 -3.69 -9.00
CA SER A 132 8.64 -4.49 -10.17
C SER A 132 7.13 -4.43 -10.46
N MET A 133 6.29 -4.09 -9.47
CA MET A 133 4.87 -3.87 -9.67
C MET A 133 4.59 -2.72 -10.65
N TYR A 134 5.38 -1.64 -10.64
CA TYR A 134 5.19 -0.52 -11.58
C TYR A 134 5.58 -0.91 -13.01
N LEU A 135 6.65 -1.69 -13.16
CA LEU A 135 7.04 -2.20 -14.48
C LEU A 135 5.95 -3.12 -15.05
N MET A 136 5.35 -3.97 -14.22
CA MET A 136 4.22 -4.81 -14.64
C MET A 136 2.98 -3.98 -14.98
N GLN A 137 2.70 -2.92 -14.21
CA GLN A 137 1.63 -1.97 -14.49
C GLN A 137 1.81 -1.35 -15.88
N VAL A 138 2.98 -0.84 -16.18
CA VAL A 138 3.32 -0.19 -17.46
C VAL A 138 3.24 -1.17 -18.63
N TYR A 139 3.75 -2.40 -18.49
CA TYR A 139 3.59 -3.41 -19.54
C TYR A 139 2.12 -3.74 -19.80
N MET A 140 1.30 -3.84 -18.75
CA MET A 140 -0.13 -4.09 -18.92
C MET A 140 -0.86 -2.90 -19.56
N GLN A 141 -0.46 -1.67 -19.24
CA GLN A 141 -1.01 -0.47 -19.88
C GLN A 141 -0.72 -0.49 -21.38
N MET A 142 0.53 -0.70 -21.77
CA MET A 142 0.91 -0.79 -23.19
C MET A 142 0.18 -1.92 -23.92
N GLU A 143 -0.02 -3.06 -23.27
CA GLU A 143 -0.80 -4.17 -23.85
C GLU A 143 -2.26 -3.80 -24.09
N VAL A 144 -2.90 -3.12 -23.12
CA VAL A 144 -4.31 -2.69 -23.22
C VAL A 144 -4.49 -1.60 -24.28
N LEU A 145 -3.52 -0.70 -24.40
CA LEU A 145 -3.57 0.46 -25.29
C LEU A 145 -3.07 0.17 -26.70
N ASP A 146 -2.44 -0.97 -26.91
CA ASP A 146 -1.62 -1.26 -28.10
C ASP A 146 -0.51 -0.23 -28.31
N ALA A 147 0.06 0.27 -27.21
CA ALA A 147 1.10 1.29 -27.24
C ALA A 147 2.50 0.65 -27.32
N ASP A 148 3.42 1.32 -28.04
CA ASP A 148 4.78 0.84 -28.24
C ASP A 148 5.74 1.20 -27.11
N TRP A 149 5.41 2.30 -26.39
CA TRP A 149 6.25 2.79 -25.31
C TRP A 149 5.44 3.50 -24.21
N CYS A 150 6.05 3.56 -23.04
CA CYS A 150 5.53 4.32 -21.90
C CYS A 150 6.66 5.11 -21.25
N ASP A 151 6.44 6.42 -21.05
CA ASP A 151 7.31 7.23 -20.23
C ASP A 151 6.87 7.14 -18.76
N PHE A 152 7.74 6.55 -17.95
CA PHE A 152 7.55 6.49 -16.52
C PHE A 152 8.33 7.65 -15.86
N ILE A 153 7.62 8.49 -15.13
CA ILE A 153 8.26 9.55 -14.35
C ILE A 153 8.02 9.36 -12.85
N CYS A 154 9.09 9.30 -12.09
CA CYS A 154 9.06 9.47 -10.64
C CYS A 154 9.40 10.92 -10.32
N TYR A 155 8.39 11.69 -9.97
CA TYR A 155 8.47 13.13 -9.71
C TYR A 155 8.39 13.40 -8.21
N LEU A 156 9.40 14.06 -7.67
CA LEU A 156 9.52 14.35 -6.25
C LEU A 156 9.68 15.86 -6.02
N ALA A 157 8.60 16.50 -5.58
CA ALA A 157 8.60 17.88 -5.12
C ALA A 157 7.94 17.96 -3.74
N HIS A 158 8.36 18.92 -2.93
CA HIS A 158 7.79 19.12 -1.61
C HIS A 158 6.46 19.88 -1.64
N ASN A 159 6.30 20.73 -2.64
CA ASN A 159 5.11 21.52 -2.94
C ASN A 159 5.15 22.00 -4.39
N GLU A 160 4.11 22.68 -4.83
CA GLU A 160 3.95 23.16 -6.21
C GLU A 160 5.05 24.11 -6.69
N THR A 161 5.72 24.82 -5.78
CA THR A 161 6.75 25.81 -6.09
C THR A 161 8.19 25.32 -5.89
N ALA A 162 8.36 24.08 -5.35
CA ALA A 162 9.67 23.52 -5.14
C ALA A 162 10.28 23.04 -6.46
N GLU A 163 11.57 23.26 -6.65
CA GLU A 163 12.31 22.62 -7.74
C GLU A 163 12.25 21.11 -7.59
N PRO A 164 11.69 20.37 -8.58
CA PRO A 164 11.52 18.93 -8.44
C PRO A 164 12.81 18.18 -8.69
N GLN A 165 12.98 17.10 -7.94
CA GLN A 165 13.84 16.01 -8.36
C GLN A 165 13.01 15.00 -9.12
N TYR A 166 13.51 14.49 -10.22
CA TYR A 166 12.77 13.52 -11.01
C TYR A 166 13.68 12.44 -11.57
N LYS A 167 13.05 11.33 -11.95
CA LYS A 167 13.64 10.29 -12.78
C LYS A 167 12.65 9.93 -13.85
N LEU A 168 13.05 10.12 -15.09
CA LEU A 168 12.27 9.79 -16.28
C LEU A 168 12.93 8.62 -16.99
N GLU A 169 12.16 7.59 -17.29
CA GLU A 169 12.64 6.39 -17.99
C GLU A 169 11.60 5.92 -18.99
N ARG A 170 11.99 5.76 -20.24
CA ARG A 170 11.15 5.18 -21.28
C ARG A 170 11.21 3.66 -21.22
N VAL A 171 10.05 3.04 -21.15
CA VAL A 171 9.86 1.60 -21.22
C VAL A 171 9.26 1.26 -22.58
N HIS A 172 9.88 0.31 -23.29
CA HIS A 172 9.33 -0.20 -24.54
C HIS A 172 8.44 -1.41 -24.29
N ARG A 173 7.47 -1.60 -25.18
CA ARG A 173 6.52 -2.71 -25.13
C ARG A 173 7.25 -4.04 -25.02
N LYS A 174 6.68 -4.93 -24.24
CA LYS A 174 7.10 -6.31 -24.13
C LYS A 174 6.08 -7.19 -24.86
N GLU A 175 6.40 -7.60 -26.09
CA GLU A 175 5.50 -8.33 -27.00
C GLU A 175 4.94 -9.64 -26.41
N ASP A 176 5.72 -10.32 -25.58
CA ASP A 176 5.34 -11.58 -24.95
C ASP A 176 4.75 -11.41 -23.54
N PHE A 177 4.36 -10.19 -23.14
CA PHE A 177 3.94 -9.93 -21.76
C PHE A 177 2.79 -10.83 -21.31
N LEU A 178 1.70 -10.93 -22.08
CA LEU A 178 0.56 -11.79 -21.72
C LEU A 178 0.82 -13.29 -21.98
N THR A 179 1.72 -13.63 -22.86
CA THR A 179 2.05 -15.02 -23.17
C THR A 179 3.19 -15.59 -22.33
N GLU A 180 3.89 -14.74 -21.58
CA GLU A 180 4.99 -15.14 -20.70
C GLU A 180 4.55 -16.27 -19.75
N PRO A 181 5.34 -17.38 -19.70
CA PRO A 181 5.03 -18.49 -18.83
C PRO A 181 5.30 -18.16 -17.36
N LEU A 182 4.29 -18.33 -16.52
CA LEU A 182 4.35 -18.13 -15.08
C LEU A 182 4.15 -19.45 -14.34
N SER A 183 4.63 -19.50 -13.10
CA SER A 183 4.38 -20.67 -12.23
C SER A 183 2.89 -20.80 -11.89
N ARG A 184 2.33 -21.97 -12.02
CA ARG A 184 0.95 -22.31 -11.61
C ARG A 184 0.71 -22.20 -10.10
N LYS A 185 1.76 -22.02 -9.29
CA LYS A 185 1.63 -21.72 -7.85
C LYS A 185 0.86 -20.43 -7.58
N TYR A 186 0.75 -19.53 -8.56
CA TYR A 186 0.01 -18.29 -8.47
C TYR A 186 -1.48 -18.41 -8.83
N LEU A 187 -1.96 -19.57 -9.22
CA LEU A 187 -3.40 -19.82 -9.42
C LEU A 187 -4.17 -19.62 -8.12
N PRO A 188 -5.49 -19.33 -8.19
CA PRO A 188 -6.38 -19.36 -7.02
C PRO A 188 -6.30 -20.68 -6.24
N GLN A 189 -6.17 -21.78 -6.98
CA GLN A 189 -5.83 -23.10 -6.45
C GLN A 189 -4.47 -23.50 -7.01
N PRO A 190 -3.40 -23.44 -6.19
CA PRO A 190 -2.04 -23.67 -6.66
C PRO A 190 -1.81 -25.08 -7.22
N GLU A 191 -1.10 -25.14 -8.34
CA GLU A 191 -0.75 -26.38 -9.03
C GLU A 191 0.74 -26.39 -9.42
N LYS A 192 1.24 -27.55 -9.88
CA LYS A 192 2.58 -27.67 -10.46
C LYS A 192 2.58 -27.26 -11.94
N GLY A 193 3.72 -26.79 -12.42
CA GLY A 193 3.92 -26.44 -13.84
C GLY A 193 3.82 -24.94 -14.12
N THR A 194 3.61 -24.62 -15.38
CA THR A 194 3.54 -23.23 -15.88
C THR A 194 2.21 -22.98 -16.60
N ILE A 195 1.85 -21.71 -16.68
CA ILE A 195 0.64 -21.20 -17.34
C ILE A 195 0.99 -19.85 -17.96
N SER A 196 0.36 -19.44 -19.07
CA SER A 196 0.54 -18.09 -19.58
C SER A 196 0.00 -17.05 -18.59
N ARG A 197 0.57 -15.85 -18.61
CA ARG A 197 0.06 -14.75 -17.77
C ARG A 197 -1.41 -14.46 -18.09
N LEU A 198 -1.79 -14.45 -19.35
CA LEU A 198 -3.17 -14.24 -19.77
C LEU A 198 -4.13 -15.28 -19.13
N ASP A 199 -3.75 -16.55 -19.17
CA ASP A 199 -4.59 -17.61 -18.61
C ASP A 199 -4.61 -17.56 -17.07
N LEU A 200 -3.50 -17.18 -16.44
CA LEU A 200 -3.47 -16.89 -15.00
C LEU A 200 -4.47 -15.80 -14.63
N TYR A 201 -4.48 -14.69 -15.37
CA TYR A 201 -5.39 -13.58 -15.11
C TYR A 201 -6.85 -13.97 -15.41
N ARG A 202 -7.08 -14.78 -16.43
CA ARG A 202 -8.41 -15.33 -16.71
C ARG A 202 -8.91 -16.25 -15.57
N CYS A 203 -8.05 -17.11 -15.02
CA CYS A 203 -8.38 -17.90 -13.85
C CYS A 203 -8.75 -17.06 -12.64
N TRP A 204 -8.00 -16.00 -12.37
CA TRP A 204 -8.31 -15.07 -11.28
C TRP A 204 -9.60 -14.29 -11.51
N HIS A 205 -9.85 -13.83 -12.74
CA HIS A 205 -11.11 -13.17 -13.08
C HIS A 205 -12.30 -14.11 -12.85
N ASN A 206 -12.24 -15.32 -13.37
CA ASN A 206 -13.30 -16.33 -13.19
C ASN A 206 -13.54 -16.63 -11.71
N TRP A 207 -12.47 -16.75 -10.93
CA TRP A 207 -12.55 -16.93 -9.47
C TRP A 207 -13.25 -15.77 -8.77
N ILE A 208 -12.95 -14.53 -9.12
CA ILE A 208 -13.62 -13.34 -8.59
C ILE A 208 -15.12 -13.38 -8.91
N GLN A 209 -15.49 -13.71 -10.16
CA GLN A 209 -16.89 -13.81 -10.57
C GLN A 209 -17.63 -14.95 -9.84
N GLU A 210 -16.97 -16.06 -9.60
CA GLU A 210 -17.52 -17.18 -8.83
C GLU A 210 -17.76 -16.78 -7.36
N GLN A 211 -16.76 -16.17 -6.71
CA GLN A 211 -16.90 -15.73 -5.33
C GLN A 211 -18.02 -14.67 -5.17
N HIS A 212 -18.19 -13.79 -6.16
CA HIS A 212 -19.28 -12.82 -6.17
C HIS A 212 -20.64 -13.52 -6.27
N ARG A 213 -20.81 -14.49 -7.19
CA ARG A 213 -22.06 -15.25 -7.33
C ARG A 213 -22.40 -16.01 -6.05
N ASP A 214 -21.41 -16.64 -5.42
CA ASP A 214 -21.59 -17.34 -4.14
C ASP A 214 -22.06 -16.42 -3.03
N GLU A 215 -21.52 -15.20 -2.98
CA GLU A 215 -21.91 -14.20 -1.97
C GLU A 215 -23.34 -13.70 -2.22
N VAL A 216 -23.71 -13.41 -3.46
CA VAL A 216 -25.08 -13.05 -3.85
C VAL A 216 -26.05 -14.18 -3.50
N THR A 217 -25.73 -15.43 -3.86
CA THR A 217 -26.57 -16.59 -3.57
C THR A 217 -26.78 -16.77 -2.07
N ARG A 218 -25.72 -16.62 -1.26
CA ARG A 218 -25.84 -16.66 0.22
C ARG A 218 -26.71 -15.54 0.77
N SER A 219 -26.52 -14.32 0.26
CA SER A 219 -27.32 -13.16 0.69
C SER A 219 -28.80 -13.35 0.35
N ASP A 220 -29.13 -13.83 -0.83
CA ASP A 220 -30.52 -14.09 -1.24
C ASP A 220 -31.13 -15.24 -0.46
N HIS A 221 -30.36 -16.28 -0.16
CA HIS A 221 -30.81 -17.39 0.68
C HIS A 221 -31.12 -16.90 2.12
N VAL A 222 -30.27 -16.03 2.69
CA VAL A 222 -30.54 -15.41 4.00
C VAL A 222 -31.83 -14.58 3.97
N LYS A 223 -32.02 -13.74 2.93
CA LYS A 223 -33.26 -12.96 2.76
C LYS A 223 -34.51 -13.85 2.63
N THR A 224 -34.40 -14.99 1.92
CA THR A 224 -35.48 -15.96 1.79
C THR A 224 -35.79 -16.61 3.12
N ILE A 225 -34.78 -17.01 3.90
CA ILE A 225 -34.94 -17.54 5.25
C ILE A 225 -35.61 -16.50 6.18
N GLU A 226 -35.19 -15.23 6.10
CA GLU A 226 -35.79 -14.14 6.87
C GLU A 226 -37.24 -13.87 6.45
N ALA A 227 -37.56 -13.98 5.16
CA ALA A 227 -38.91 -13.79 4.63
C ALA A 227 -39.86 -14.96 4.98
N ASP A 228 -39.32 -16.18 5.00
CA ASP A 228 -40.06 -17.42 5.32
C ASP A 228 -40.06 -17.70 6.85
N ALA A 229 -39.34 -16.91 7.63
CA ALA A 229 -39.34 -17.06 9.08
C ALA A 229 -40.78 -16.91 9.64
N PRO A 230 -41.31 -17.93 10.27
CA PRO A 230 -42.68 -17.86 10.74
C PRO A 230 -42.86 -16.74 11.75
N GLU A 231 -44.03 -16.09 11.73
CA GLU A 231 -44.45 -14.99 12.61
C GLU A 231 -44.30 -15.29 14.12
N ILE A 232 -44.02 -16.53 14.47
CA ILE A 232 -43.81 -17.05 15.82
C ILE A 232 -42.66 -16.38 16.58
N ILE A 233 -41.68 -15.79 15.87
CA ILE A 233 -40.50 -15.17 16.51
C ILE A 233 -40.75 -13.77 17.04
N LYS A 234 -41.91 -13.14 16.75
CA LYS A 234 -42.23 -11.75 17.15
C LYS A 234 -42.59 -11.56 18.62
N THR A 235 -42.78 -12.61 19.37
CA THR A 235 -43.23 -12.53 20.76
C THR A 235 -42.33 -13.17 21.79
N ASP A 236 -41.12 -13.56 21.40
CA ASP A 236 -40.30 -14.35 22.26
C ASP A 236 -39.40 -13.48 23.15
N GLU A 237 -39.58 -13.64 24.45
CA GLU A 237 -38.79 -13.02 25.52
C GLU A 237 -37.28 -13.32 25.33
N GLU A 238 -36.94 -14.49 24.73
CA GLU A 238 -35.56 -14.88 24.39
C GLU A 238 -34.97 -14.03 23.27
N LEU A 239 -35.75 -13.66 22.23
CA LEU A 239 -35.27 -12.81 21.13
C LEU A 239 -35.00 -11.39 21.64
N ASN A 240 -35.86 -10.88 22.50
CA ASN A 240 -35.66 -9.58 23.17
C ASN A 240 -34.41 -9.60 24.07
N ARG A 241 -34.20 -10.70 24.79
CA ARG A 241 -32.95 -10.92 25.56
C ARG A 241 -31.72 -10.98 24.68
N LEU A 242 -31.77 -11.69 23.55
CA LEU A 242 -30.68 -11.76 22.60
C LEU A 242 -30.34 -10.39 22.00
N THR A 243 -31.35 -9.65 21.57
CA THR A 243 -31.19 -8.26 21.07
C THR A 243 -30.60 -7.34 22.12
N ALA A 244 -31.06 -7.43 23.35
CA ALA A 244 -30.53 -6.64 24.47
C ALA A 244 -29.04 -7.02 24.73
N MET A 245 -28.68 -8.30 24.65
CA MET A 245 -27.30 -8.75 24.79
C MET A 245 -26.41 -8.27 23.61
N GLN A 246 -26.90 -8.32 22.38
CA GLN A 246 -26.18 -7.80 21.22
C GLN A 246 -25.93 -6.29 21.32
N ASN A 247 -26.94 -5.52 21.73
CA ASN A 247 -26.78 -4.09 21.95
C ASN A 247 -25.79 -3.79 23.08
N ARG A 248 -25.78 -4.58 24.14
CA ARG A 248 -24.80 -4.46 25.22
C ARG A 248 -23.38 -4.81 24.79
N ILE A 249 -23.23 -5.83 23.91
CA ILE A 249 -21.92 -6.18 23.31
C ILE A 249 -21.44 -5.04 22.41
N ALA A 250 -22.32 -4.42 21.62
CA ALA A 250 -21.97 -3.28 20.77
C ALA A 250 -21.52 -2.07 21.61
N ASP A 251 -22.23 -1.75 22.69
CA ASP A 251 -21.88 -0.69 23.64
C ASP A 251 -20.49 -0.95 24.28
N ILE A 252 -20.26 -2.17 24.77
CA ILE A 252 -18.95 -2.56 25.34
C ILE A 252 -17.84 -2.44 24.30
N LYS A 253 -18.07 -2.88 23.05
CA LYS A 253 -17.08 -2.75 21.97
C LYS A 253 -16.75 -1.29 21.65
N SER A 254 -17.76 -0.42 21.63
CA SER A 254 -17.58 1.03 21.45
C SER A 254 -16.72 1.62 22.57
N ARG A 255 -17.04 1.33 23.82
CA ARG A 255 -16.29 1.81 24.99
C ARG A 255 -14.83 1.30 24.99
N ILE A 256 -14.61 0.03 24.66
CA ILE A 256 -13.26 -0.52 24.52
C ILE A 256 -12.49 0.22 23.41
N SER A 257 -13.14 0.56 22.30
CA SER A 257 -12.51 1.33 21.22
C SER A 257 -12.09 2.73 21.69
N ASP A 258 -12.93 3.41 22.45
CA ASP A 258 -12.66 4.73 23.00
C ASP A 258 -11.53 4.68 24.05
N ASP A 259 -11.55 3.65 24.90
CA ASP A 259 -10.49 3.41 25.88
C ASP A 259 -9.13 3.13 25.20
N LEU A 260 -9.12 2.35 24.11
CA LEU A 260 -7.91 2.09 23.32
C LEU A 260 -7.36 3.36 22.66
N GLN A 261 -8.22 4.23 22.14
CA GLN A 261 -7.80 5.53 21.61
C GLN A 261 -7.21 6.41 22.72
N THR A 262 -7.84 6.42 23.89
CA THR A 262 -7.35 7.16 25.06
C THR A 262 -5.97 6.63 25.50
N LEU A 263 -5.78 5.32 25.52
CA LEU A 263 -4.48 4.69 25.83
C LEU A 263 -3.40 5.06 24.81
N ASP A 264 -3.72 5.13 23.53
CA ASP A 264 -2.77 5.56 22.49
C ASP A 264 -2.34 7.01 22.68
N VAL A 265 -3.29 7.90 22.97
CA VAL A 265 -3.01 9.33 23.28
C VAL A 265 -2.15 9.46 24.54
N LEU A 266 -2.49 8.75 25.60
CA LEU A 266 -1.70 8.75 26.86
C LEU A 266 -0.31 8.17 26.63
N GLY A 267 -0.19 7.11 25.82
CA GLY A 267 1.10 6.53 25.45
C GLY A 267 2.00 7.54 24.74
N LYS A 268 1.49 8.24 23.72
CA LYS A 268 2.21 9.29 23.00
C LYS A 268 2.61 10.45 23.91
N THR A 269 1.71 10.88 24.79
CA THR A 269 1.98 11.95 25.76
C THR A 269 3.06 11.53 26.74
N SER A 270 3.03 10.28 27.22
CA SER A 270 4.05 9.72 28.11
C SER A 270 5.43 9.69 27.45
N GLU A 271 5.51 9.28 26.17
CA GLU A 271 6.78 9.24 25.45
C GLU A 271 7.34 10.66 25.21
N SER A 272 6.47 11.63 24.89
CA SER A 272 6.88 13.03 24.78
C SER A 272 7.44 13.57 26.11
N LEU A 273 6.75 13.29 27.21
CA LEU A 273 7.19 13.73 28.53
C LEU A 273 8.51 13.08 28.95
N LYS A 274 8.71 11.80 28.64
CA LYS A 274 9.99 11.10 28.88
C LYS A 274 11.13 11.80 28.14
N LYS A 275 10.88 12.19 26.88
CA LYS A 275 11.86 12.90 26.06
C LYS A 275 12.20 14.27 26.65
N ASP A 276 11.18 15.03 27.06
CA ASP A 276 11.36 16.35 27.67
C ASP A 276 12.15 16.26 29.00
N ILE A 277 11.87 15.25 29.83
CA ILE A 277 12.61 15.00 31.06
C ILE A 277 14.06 14.62 30.75
N ALA A 278 14.28 13.78 29.75
CA ALA A 278 15.62 13.36 29.36
C ALA A 278 16.47 14.51 28.80
N GLU A 279 15.86 15.45 28.09
CA GLU A 279 16.52 16.65 27.57
C GLU A 279 16.86 17.67 28.67
N ARG A 280 15.98 17.81 29.68
CA ARG A 280 16.18 18.74 30.80
C ARG A 280 17.16 18.23 31.86
N TYR A 281 17.12 16.95 32.14
CA TYR A 281 17.84 16.32 33.25
C TYR A 281 18.78 15.24 32.71
N LYS A 282 20.07 15.54 32.66
CA LYS A 282 21.12 14.60 32.20
C LYS A 282 21.41 13.49 33.23
N GLY A 283 20.38 12.89 33.82
CA GLY A 283 20.56 11.88 34.86
C GLY A 283 19.23 11.34 35.39
N SER A 284 19.28 10.68 36.54
CA SER A 284 18.09 10.14 37.20
C SER A 284 17.36 11.24 37.97
N VAL A 285 16.05 11.33 37.80
CA VAL A 285 15.15 12.23 38.55
C VAL A 285 14.14 11.40 39.33
N SER A 286 13.94 11.71 40.60
CA SER A 286 12.99 10.98 41.47
C SER A 286 12.19 11.95 42.33
N ASN A 287 10.89 11.65 42.51
CA ASN A 287 10.02 12.33 43.48
C ASN A 287 9.72 11.49 44.72
N GLY A 288 10.50 10.41 44.95
CA GLY A 288 10.32 9.46 46.04
C GLY A 288 9.37 8.29 45.73
N LYS A 289 8.43 8.46 44.80
CA LYS A 289 7.48 7.40 44.35
C LYS A 289 7.83 6.88 42.94
N THR A 290 8.35 7.74 42.11
CA THR A 290 8.71 7.39 40.74
C THR A 290 10.11 7.90 40.42
N THR A 291 10.95 7.06 39.88
CA THR A 291 12.30 7.39 39.43
C THR A 291 12.38 7.27 37.93
N VAL A 292 12.81 8.32 37.27
CA VAL A 292 13.11 8.34 35.82
C VAL A 292 14.63 8.27 35.65
N LYS A 293 15.13 7.20 35.05
CA LYS A 293 16.55 7.02 34.71
C LYS A 293 16.77 7.27 33.25
N VAL A 294 17.66 8.21 32.95
CA VAL A 294 18.14 8.44 31.56
C VAL A 294 19.40 7.62 31.37
N ILE A 295 19.30 6.59 30.52
CA ILE A 295 20.42 5.70 30.21
C ILE A 295 20.87 6.03 28.78
N MET A 296 22.08 6.55 28.65
CA MET A 296 22.73 6.72 27.36
C MET A 296 23.33 5.37 26.95
N LYS A 297 22.74 4.74 25.95
CA LYS A 297 23.39 3.58 25.33
C LYS A 297 24.44 4.06 24.36
N ASN A 298 25.65 3.58 24.50
CA ASN A 298 26.67 3.79 23.51
C ASN A 298 26.15 3.34 22.13
N PRO A 299 26.28 4.16 21.09
CA PRO A 299 25.86 3.75 19.75
C PRO A 299 26.61 2.48 19.32
N PRO A 300 25.98 1.61 18.53
CA PRO A 300 26.64 0.43 18.03
C PRO A 300 27.88 0.80 17.21
N ILE A 301 28.91 -0.02 17.33
CA ILE A 301 30.14 0.14 16.57
C ILE A 301 29.84 -0.11 15.09
N ASP A 302 30.34 0.76 14.21
CA ASP A 302 30.32 0.52 12.77
C ASP A 302 31.51 -0.35 12.39
N TYR A 303 31.34 -1.65 12.56
CA TYR A 303 32.39 -2.65 12.30
C TYR A 303 32.94 -2.61 10.87
N ARG A 304 32.14 -2.19 9.90
CA ARG A 304 32.59 -2.06 8.51
C ARG A 304 33.64 -0.96 8.38
N LYS A 305 33.37 0.21 8.97
CA LYS A 305 34.35 1.32 8.98
C LYS A 305 35.60 0.99 9.78
N ALA A 306 35.41 0.30 10.92
CA ALA A 306 36.54 -0.15 11.73
C ALA A 306 37.42 -1.14 10.97
N PHE A 307 36.80 -2.10 10.27
CA PHE A 307 37.49 -3.09 9.44
C PHE A 307 38.27 -2.46 8.28
N GLU A 308 37.64 -1.53 7.53
CA GLU A 308 38.29 -0.80 6.44
C GLU A 308 39.49 0.04 6.92
N PHE A 309 39.40 0.63 8.12
CA PHE A 309 40.47 1.44 8.69
C PHE A 309 41.63 0.61 9.22
N LEU A 310 41.37 -0.57 9.79
CA LEU A 310 42.39 -1.44 10.39
C LEU A 310 43.06 -2.42 9.40
N GLY A 311 42.63 -2.43 8.13
CA GLY A 311 43.32 -3.15 7.05
C GLY A 311 43.16 -4.66 7.00
N GLY A 312 42.21 -5.27 7.75
CA GLY A 312 41.91 -6.69 7.65
C GLY A 312 41.48 -7.37 8.94
N GLU A 313 41.12 -8.67 8.83
CA GLU A 313 40.48 -9.48 9.88
C GLU A 313 41.30 -9.69 11.17
N ASP A 314 42.62 -9.72 11.08
CA ASP A 314 43.45 -10.18 12.22
C ASP A 314 43.73 -9.12 13.30
N GLU A 315 43.55 -7.83 13.03
CA GLU A 315 43.81 -6.74 13.98
C GLU A 315 42.59 -6.25 14.77
N VAL A 316 41.38 -6.53 14.30
CA VAL A 316 40.13 -6.03 14.92
C VAL A 316 39.81 -6.73 16.26
N LEU A 317 40.30 -7.94 16.44
CA LEU A 317 39.96 -8.77 17.63
C LEU A 317 40.68 -8.39 18.92
N ASN A 318 41.68 -7.52 18.90
CA ASN A 318 42.54 -7.27 20.05
C ASN A 318 42.52 -5.86 20.68
N LYS A 319 41.66 -4.92 20.23
CA LYS A 319 41.66 -3.55 20.75
C LYS A 319 40.27 -2.95 20.93
N ASP A 320 39.66 -3.22 22.08
CA ASP A 320 38.32 -2.65 22.43
C ASP A 320 38.35 -1.11 22.54
N GLU A 321 39.44 -0.49 22.96
CA GLU A 321 39.57 0.96 23.10
C GLU A 321 39.65 1.71 21.74
N SER A 322 40.13 1.05 20.71
CA SER A 322 40.22 1.68 19.38
C SER A 322 38.90 1.71 18.61
N LEU A 323 37.92 0.90 18.98
CA LEU A 323 36.63 0.80 18.31
C LEU A 323 35.64 1.90 18.69
N ASP A 324 35.87 2.60 19.80
CA ASP A 324 34.98 3.69 20.24
C ASP A 324 34.92 4.86 19.25
N SER A 325 36.01 5.09 18.51
CA SER A 325 36.07 6.11 17.45
C SER A 325 35.17 5.80 16.25
N PHE A 326 34.76 4.55 16.08
CA PHE A 326 33.86 4.08 14.99
C PHE A 326 32.39 3.94 15.43
N ARG A 327 32.04 4.44 16.61
CA ARG A 327 30.65 4.44 17.02
C ARG A 327 29.82 5.37 16.13
N ARG A 328 28.62 4.92 15.78
CA ARG A 328 27.67 5.71 15.00
C ARG A 328 27.27 6.96 15.79
N SER A 329 27.16 8.11 15.14
CA SER A 329 26.91 9.40 15.74
C SER A 329 25.57 9.56 16.49
N THR A 330 24.68 8.59 16.41
CA THR A 330 23.37 8.58 17.08
C THR A 330 23.29 7.44 18.09
N GLY A 331 23.59 7.75 19.34
CA GLY A 331 23.27 6.88 20.47
C GLY A 331 21.77 6.85 20.74
N ALA A 332 21.21 5.66 20.96
CA ALA A 332 19.83 5.56 21.40
C ALA A 332 19.72 5.94 22.88
N MET A 333 18.96 6.98 23.19
CA MET A 333 18.59 7.34 24.55
C MET A 333 17.46 6.42 25.01
N GLN A 334 17.65 5.70 26.10
CA GLN A 334 16.62 4.89 26.72
C GLN A 334 16.22 5.52 28.06
N VAL A 335 14.92 5.80 28.19
CA VAL A 335 14.34 6.29 29.44
C VAL A 335 13.64 5.13 30.14
N GLN A 336 14.04 4.84 31.36
CA GLN A 336 13.41 3.83 32.22
C GLN A 336 12.68 4.51 33.36
N ILE A 337 11.44 4.11 33.61
CA ILE A 337 10.64 4.53 34.76
C ILE A 337 10.56 3.37 35.75
N GLN A 338 10.94 3.63 37.00
CA GLN A 338 10.77 2.69 38.09
C GLN A 338 9.76 3.28 39.08
N HIS A 339 8.71 2.55 39.37
CA HIS A 339 7.80 2.86 40.47
C HIS A 339 8.27 2.16 41.71
N GLY A 340 8.38 2.89 42.80
CA GLY A 340 8.62 2.28 44.12
C GLY A 340 7.36 1.53 44.54
N ASP A 341 7.54 0.37 45.19
CA ASP A 341 6.42 -0.35 45.79
C ASP A 341 5.74 0.54 46.82
N VAL A 342 4.39 0.61 46.74
CA VAL A 342 3.52 1.36 47.66
C VAL A 342 3.30 0.51 48.89
#